data_c2e3fcd7802402b34a681388e422e593
#
_entry.id   c2e3fcd7802402b34a681388e422e593
#
_cell.length_a   1.000
_cell.length_b   1.000
_cell.length_c   1.000
_cell.angle_alpha   90.00
_cell.angle_beta   90.00
_cell.angle_gamma   90.00
#
_symmetry.space_group_name_H-M   'P 1'
#
loop_
_entity.id
_entity.type
_entity.pdbx_description
1 polymer ?
#
loop_
_entity_poly.entity_id
_entity_poly.type
_entity_poly.pdbx_seq_one_letter_code
_entity_poly.pdbx_strand_id
1 'polypeptide(L)'
;PKFDLGYRRNGGSESKMNGFKIGLSIPLWENRNTVKQAKAQAEYTVTNILANQQTLKATLRELYLQAEALASSRNEYAEALSSQRTDELLNKALEAGQISMIDYFVEITLLYDSMQNYLDVEKEYQNAVAQLLQYQL
;
A
#
# COMPACT_ATOMS: atom_id res chain seq x y z
N PRO A 1 26.58 -23.02 -31.51
CA PRO A 1 26.95 -24.16 -32.34
C PRO A 1 27.44 -25.31 -31.49
N LYS A 2 26.84 -26.47 -31.66
CA LYS A 2 27.33 -27.72 -31.02
C LYS A 2 27.98 -28.56 -32.09
N PHE A 3 29.19 -29.02 -31.80
CA PHE A 3 29.91 -29.96 -32.65
C PHE A 3 29.74 -31.35 -32.03
N ASP A 4 29.27 -32.31 -32.80
CA ASP A 4 29.17 -33.70 -32.42
C ASP A 4 30.13 -34.53 -33.25
N LEU A 5 31.12 -35.11 -32.64
CA LEU A 5 32.12 -35.96 -33.26
C LEU A 5 31.94 -37.37 -32.67
N GLY A 6 31.45 -38.30 -33.45
CA GLY A 6 31.24 -39.66 -33.04
C GLY A 6 31.96 -40.65 -33.95
N TYR A 7 32.61 -41.67 -33.35
CA TYR A 7 33.12 -42.82 -34.03
C TYR A 7 32.25 -44.05 -33.70
N ARG A 8 31.69 -44.66 -34.74
CA ARG A 8 30.85 -45.86 -34.56
C ARG A 8 31.54 -47.06 -35.14
N ARG A 9 31.83 -48.03 -34.31
CA ARG A 9 32.35 -49.34 -34.71
C ARG A 9 31.22 -50.36 -34.51
N ASN A 10 30.76 -50.94 -35.62
CA ASN A 10 29.77 -52.02 -35.53
C ASN A 10 30.51 -53.36 -35.73
N GLY A 11 30.49 -54.22 -34.71
CA GLY A 11 31.12 -55.53 -34.75
C GLY A 11 30.06 -56.62 -34.91
N GLY A 12 29.49 -56.75 -36.11
CA GLY A 12 28.66 -57.90 -36.50
C GLY A 12 29.46 -58.86 -37.38
N SER A 13 29.13 -60.15 -37.31
CA SER A 13 29.93 -61.28 -37.85
C SER A 13 30.19 -61.28 -39.35
N GLU A 14 29.62 -60.41 -40.19
CA GLU A 14 29.77 -60.44 -41.65
C GLU A 14 30.16 -59.14 -42.32
N SER A 15 30.16 -57.99 -41.63
CA SER A 15 30.59 -56.72 -42.22
C SER A 15 31.16 -55.76 -41.19
N LYS A 16 32.44 -55.51 -41.21
CA LYS A 16 33.09 -54.50 -40.38
C LYS A 16 32.92 -53.16 -41.09
N MET A 17 31.90 -52.41 -40.67
CA MET A 17 31.70 -51.02 -41.09
C MET A 17 32.18 -50.09 -39.99
N ASN A 18 33.22 -49.33 -40.27
CA ASN A 18 33.71 -48.23 -39.44
C ASN A 18 33.20 -46.91 -40.03
N GLY A 19 32.50 -46.08 -39.25
CA GLY A 19 31.97 -44.80 -39.71
C GLY A 19 32.31 -43.65 -38.77
N PHE A 20 32.68 -42.55 -39.30
CA PHE A 20 32.76 -41.26 -38.58
C PHE A 20 31.46 -40.52 -38.74
N LYS A 21 30.93 -39.98 -37.62
CA LYS A 21 29.79 -39.09 -37.62
C LYS A 21 30.25 -37.73 -37.25
N ILE A 22 30.07 -36.77 -38.13
CA ILE A 22 30.32 -35.34 -37.87
C ILE A 22 28.96 -34.65 -37.94
N GLY A 23 28.53 -34.11 -36.81
CA GLY A 23 27.28 -33.32 -36.72
C GLY A 23 27.60 -31.88 -36.36
N LEU A 24 27.05 -30.92 -37.12
CA LEU A 24 27.09 -29.51 -36.78
C LEU A 24 25.66 -29.04 -36.58
N SER A 25 25.34 -28.68 -35.35
CA SER A 25 24.05 -28.06 -35.00
C SER A 25 24.24 -26.55 -34.85
N ILE A 26 23.70 -25.79 -35.77
CA ILE A 26 23.70 -24.32 -35.71
C ILE A 26 22.28 -23.88 -35.37
N PRO A 27 22.02 -23.36 -34.15
CA PRO A 27 20.70 -22.87 -33.74
C PRO A 27 20.49 -21.49 -34.40
N LEU A 28 20.02 -21.47 -35.66
CA LEU A 28 19.82 -20.22 -36.40
C LEU A 28 18.61 -19.42 -35.93
N TRP A 29 17.65 -20.05 -35.25
CA TRP A 29 16.39 -19.40 -34.86
C TRP A 29 16.08 -19.48 -33.34
N GLU A 30 16.85 -20.21 -32.58
CA GLU A 30 16.58 -20.50 -31.17
C GLU A 30 16.55 -19.21 -30.30
N ASN A 31 17.30 -18.18 -30.66
CA ASN A 31 17.43 -16.94 -29.89
C ASN A 31 16.60 -15.75 -30.43
N ARG A 32 15.90 -15.91 -31.57
CA ARG A 32 15.17 -14.77 -32.16
C ARG A 32 13.98 -14.33 -31.30
N ASN A 33 13.27 -15.25 -30.70
CA ASN A 33 12.13 -14.95 -29.85
C ASN A 33 12.56 -14.63 -28.42
N THR A 34 13.66 -15.17 -27.93
CA THR A 34 14.18 -14.85 -26.57
C THR A 34 14.63 -13.40 -26.44
N VAL A 35 15.24 -12.81 -27.48
CA VAL A 35 15.59 -11.39 -27.49
C VAL A 35 14.33 -10.50 -27.48
N LYS A 36 13.31 -10.85 -28.28
CA LYS A 36 12.03 -10.14 -28.26
C LYS A 36 11.33 -10.24 -26.92
N GLN A 37 11.30 -11.42 -26.33
CA GLN A 37 10.73 -11.66 -25.02
C GLN A 37 11.48 -10.85 -23.95
N ALA A 38 12.82 -10.85 -23.96
CA ALA A 38 13.62 -10.07 -23.02
C ALA A 38 13.37 -8.56 -23.13
N LYS A 39 13.24 -8.03 -24.37
CA LYS A 39 12.89 -6.63 -24.57
C LYS A 39 11.49 -6.29 -24.05
N ALA A 40 10.49 -7.11 -24.41
CA ALA A 40 9.13 -6.90 -23.93
C ALA A 40 9.05 -6.99 -22.39
N GLN A 41 9.80 -7.90 -21.78
CA GLN A 41 9.89 -8.02 -20.31
C GLN A 41 10.55 -6.79 -19.69
N ALA A 42 11.59 -6.25 -20.30
CA ALA A 42 12.23 -5.01 -19.84
C ALA A 42 11.28 -3.80 -19.93
N GLU A 43 10.57 -3.63 -21.05
CA GLU A 43 9.58 -2.57 -21.22
C GLU A 43 8.42 -2.70 -20.22
N TYR A 44 7.93 -3.93 -20.02
CA TYR A 44 6.91 -4.22 -19.02
C TYR A 44 7.37 -3.84 -17.60
N THR A 45 8.61 -4.20 -17.25
CA THR A 45 9.18 -3.87 -15.93
C THR A 45 9.29 -2.36 -15.74
N VAL A 46 9.78 -1.62 -16.74
CA VAL A 46 9.87 -0.16 -16.67
C VAL A 46 8.48 0.47 -16.50
N THR A 47 7.50 0.00 -17.29
CA THR A 47 6.11 0.50 -17.20
C THR A 47 5.51 0.23 -15.81
N ASN A 48 5.74 -0.96 -15.24
CA ASN A 48 5.28 -1.29 -13.90
C ASN A 48 5.93 -0.42 -12.82
N ILE A 49 7.23 -0.13 -12.95
CA ILE A 49 7.92 0.78 -12.01
C ILE A 49 7.27 2.16 -12.05
N LEU A 50 7.03 2.71 -13.24
CA LEU A 50 6.37 4.01 -13.39
C LEU A 50 4.95 4.02 -12.84
N ALA A 51 4.16 2.97 -13.11
CA ALA A 51 2.81 2.82 -12.58
C ALA A 51 2.82 2.76 -11.04
N ASN A 52 3.71 1.95 -10.48
CA ASN A 52 3.85 1.84 -9.01
C ASN A 52 4.27 3.16 -8.36
N GLN A 53 5.17 3.92 -9.00
CA GLN A 53 5.56 5.24 -8.53
C GLN A 53 4.40 6.23 -8.54
N GLN A 54 3.56 6.20 -9.58
CA GLN A 54 2.37 7.07 -9.65
C GLN A 54 1.35 6.69 -8.59
N THR A 55 1.09 5.39 -8.41
CA THR A 55 0.20 4.90 -7.37
C THR A 55 0.68 5.29 -5.99
N LEU A 56 1.98 5.10 -5.70
CA LEU A 56 2.56 5.49 -4.41
C LEU A 56 2.41 6.99 -4.14
N LYS A 57 2.70 7.84 -5.15
CA LYS A 57 2.52 9.29 -5.02
C LYS A 57 1.05 9.67 -4.77
N ALA A 58 0.12 9.02 -5.44
CA ALA A 58 -1.32 9.26 -5.25
C ALA A 58 -1.75 8.87 -3.83
N THR A 59 -1.34 7.69 -3.36
CA THR A 59 -1.64 7.20 -1.99
C THR A 59 -1.05 8.13 -0.92
N LEU A 60 0.21 8.55 -1.07
CA LEU A 60 0.83 9.48 -0.13
C LEU A 60 0.12 10.84 -0.10
N ARG A 61 -0.29 11.33 -1.26
CA ARG A 61 -1.04 12.59 -1.33
C ARG A 61 -2.41 12.48 -0.66
N GLU A 62 -3.10 11.38 -0.89
CA GLU A 62 -4.40 11.10 -0.27
C GLU A 62 -4.27 11.03 1.26
N LEU A 63 -3.31 10.25 1.77
CA LEU A 63 -3.03 10.15 3.21
C LEU A 63 -2.66 11.50 3.83
N TYR A 64 -1.89 12.32 3.12
CA TYR A 64 -1.52 13.66 3.59
C TYR A 64 -2.77 14.56 3.71
N LEU A 65 -3.60 14.60 2.67
CA LEU A 65 -4.83 15.40 2.68
C LEU A 65 -5.81 14.92 3.76
N GLN A 66 -5.90 13.61 3.96
CA GLN A 66 -6.70 13.02 5.03
C GLN A 66 -6.18 13.44 6.41
N ALA A 67 -4.87 13.35 6.65
CA ALA A 67 -4.27 13.78 7.91
C ALA A 67 -4.47 15.28 8.17
N GLU A 68 -4.35 16.12 7.13
CA GLU A 68 -4.59 17.56 7.24
C GLU A 68 -6.05 17.88 7.59
N ALA A 69 -7.01 17.24 6.93
CA ALA A 69 -8.43 17.39 7.24
C ALA A 69 -8.77 16.92 8.66
N LEU A 70 -8.25 15.77 9.08
CA LEU A 70 -8.44 15.25 10.43
C LEU A 70 -7.79 16.16 11.49
N ALA A 71 -6.62 16.75 11.20
CA ALA A 71 -5.98 17.73 12.09
C ALA A 71 -6.84 18.97 12.27
N SER A 72 -7.48 19.48 11.20
CA SER A 72 -8.42 20.60 11.29
C SER A 72 -9.61 20.27 12.17
N SER A 73 -10.30 19.16 11.88
CA SER A 73 -11.45 18.70 12.64
C SER A 73 -11.11 18.48 14.13
N ARG A 74 -9.97 17.85 14.41
CA ARG A 74 -9.47 17.64 15.77
C ARG A 74 -9.31 18.96 16.52
N ASN A 75 -8.72 19.96 15.87
CA ASN A 75 -8.49 21.27 16.49
C ASN A 75 -9.82 22.01 16.74
N GLU A 76 -10.77 21.92 15.82
CA GLU A 76 -12.11 22.48 15.99
C GLU A 76 -12.86 21.86 17.19
N TYR A 77 -12.81 20.52 17.32
CA TYR A 77 -13.38 19.84 18.49
C TYR A 77 -12.66 20.21 19.79
N ALA A 78 -11.32 20.25 19.77
CA ALA A 78 -10.53 20.63 20.93
C ALA A 78 -10.85 22.07 21.40
N GLU A 79 -10.99 23.01 20.47
CA GLU A 79 -11.36 24.40 20.76
C GLU A 79 -12.78 24.47 21.35
N ALA A 80 -13.74 23.78 20.71
CA ALA A 80 -15.12 23.74 21.20
C ALA A 80 -15.21 23.14 22.62
N LEU A 81 -14.50 22.04 22.89
CA LEU A 81 -14.48 21.41 24.21
C LEU A 81 -13.72 22.23 25.26
N SER A 82 -12.65 22.94 24.88
CA SER A 82 -11.85 23.76 25.80
C SER A 82 -12.52 25.07 26.18
N SER A 83 -13.30 25.63 25.27
CA SER A 83 -14.00 26.93 25.50
C SER A 83 -15.17 26.81 26.50
N GLN A 84 -15.61 25.59 26.74
CA GLN A 84 -16.76 25.32 27.60
C GLN A 84 -16.30 24.52 28.83
N ARG A 85 -16.28 25.15 30.00
CA ARG A 85 -16.40 24.42 31.28
C ARG A 85 -17.85 23.98 31.48
N THR A 86 -18.34 23.26 30.46
CA THR A 86 -19.78 22.98 30.30
C THR A 86 -20.31 22.13 31.46
N ASP A 87 -19.53 21.18 31.93
CA ASP A 87 -19.88 20.33 33.07
C ASP A 87 -20.05 21.13 34.37
N GLU A 88 -19.10 22.04 34.68
CA GLU A 88 -19.20 22.89 35.87
C GLU A 88 -20.37 23.89 35.75
N LEU A 89 -20.60 24.44 34.56
CA LEU A 89 -21.66 25.41 34.32
C LEU A 89 -23.04 24.73 34.39
N LEU A 90 -23.15 23.55 33.78
CA LEU A 90 -24.40 22.75 33.86
C LEU A 90 -24.74 22.37 35.28
N ASN A 91 -23.77 21.94 36.11
CA ASN A 91 -23.98 21.63 37.50
C ASN A 91 -24.45 22.86 38.29
N LYS A 92 -23.81 24.02 38.12
CA LYS A 92 -24.21 25.27 38.76
C LYS A 92 -25.61 25.73 38.31
N ALA A 93 -25.94 25.61 37.04
CA ALA A 93 -27.24 25.97 36.49
C ALA A 93 -28.35 25.06 37.06
N LEU A 94 -28.07 23.77 37.21
CA LEU A 94 -28.99 22.83 37.84
C LEU A 94 -29.21 23.13 39.34
N GLU A 95 -28.11 23.36 40.09
CA GLU A 95 -28.17 23.74 41.51
C GLU A 95 -28.91 25.04 41.74
N ALA A 96 -28.75 26.01 40.84
CA ALA A 96 -29.45 27.30 40.85
C ALA A 96 -30.91 27.21 40.36
N GLY A 97 -31.38 26.03 39.94
CA GLY A 97 -32.74 25.82 39.43
C GLY A 97 -32.98 26.51 38.06
N GLN A 98 -31.91 26.88 37.33
CA GLN A 98 -32.00 27.56 36.04
C GLN A 98 -32.32 26.59 34.87
N ILE A 99 -31.99 25.33 35.06
CA ILE A 99 -32.29 24.25 34.10
C ILE A 99 -32.99 23.11 34.84
N SER A 100 -33.81 22.36 34.12
CA SER A 100 -34.41 21.15 34.64
C SER A 100 -33.41 19.99 34.67
N MET A 101 -33.69 18.96 35.47
CA MET A 101 -32.91 17.71 35.46
C MET A 101 -32.90 17.04 34.09
N ILE A 102 -33.98 17.15 33.33
CA ILE A 102 -34.08 16.60 31.99
C ILE A 102 -33.15 17.34 31.04
N ASP A 103 -33.15 18.68 31.06
CA ASP A 103 -32.26 19.51 30.25
C ASP A 103 -30.80 19.23 30.61
N TYR A 104 -30.49 19.11 31.90
CA TYR A 104 -29.14 18.72 32.35
C TYR A 104 -28.69 17.39 31.76
N PHE A 105 -29.51 16.34 31.76
CA PHE A 105 -29.14 15.05 31.17
C PHE A 105 -28.98 15.11 29.64
N VAL A 106 -29.78 15.90 28.97
CA VAL A 106 -29.65 16.10 27.52
C VAL A 106 -28.32 16.78 27.20
N GLU A 107 -28.00 17.89 27.91
CA GLU A 107 -26.76 18.66 27.65
C GLU A 107 -25.51 17.87 28.03
N ILE A 108 -25.52 17.14 29.14
CA ILE A 108 -24.37 16.31 29.55
C ILE A 108 -24.14 15.14 28.58
N THR A 109 -25.23 14.57 28.04
CA THR A 109 -25.11 13.52 26.99
C THR A 109 -24.48 14.08 25.71
N LEU A 110 -24.91 15.25 25.24
CA LEU A 110 -24.33 15.92 24.09
C LEU A 110 -22.84 16.27 24.31
N LEU A 111 -22.47 16.64 25.53
CA LEU A 111 -21.06 16.86 25.89
C LEU A 111 -20.24 15.57 25.76
N TYR A 112 -20.74 14.45 26.32
CA TYR A 112 -20.04 13.17 26.21
C TYR A 112 -19.96 12.66 24.78
N ASP A 113 -21.01 12.83 23.98
CA ASP A 113 -21.00 12.48 22.55
C ASP A 113 -19.96 13.32 21.80
N SER A 114 -19.84 14.61 22.13
CA SER A 114 -18.82 15.49 21.55
C SER A 114 -17.40 15.07 21.95
N MET A 115 -17.19 14.67 23.19
CA MET A 115 -15.91 14.12 23.67
C MET A 115 -15.57 12.81 22.96
N GLN A 116 -16.56 11.94 22.77
CA GLN A 116 -16.35 10.68 22.03
C GLN A 116 -15.95 10.94 20.57
N ASN A 117 -16.65 11.85 19.90
CA ASN A 117 -16.33 12.25 18.54
C ASN A 117 -14.91 12.84 18.42
N TYR A 118 -14.50 13.65 19.39
CA TYR A 118 -13.12 14.15 19.46
C TYR A 118 -12.10 13.01 19.54
N LEU A 119 -12.32 12.04 20.40
CA LEU A 119 -11.42 10.88 20.58
C LEU A 119 -11.35 10.01 19.32
N ASP A 120 -12.47 9.84 18.65
CA ASP A 120 -12.52 9.09 17.40
C ASP A 120 -11.73 9.81 16.27
N VAL A 121 -11.89 11.12 16.14
CA VAL A 121 -11.12 11.94 15.20
C VAL A 121 -9.62 11.93 15.56
N GLU A 122 -9.26 12.06 16.83
CA GLU A 122 -7.87 11.97 17.29
C GLU A 122 -7.24 10.62 16.92
N LYS A 123 -7.96 9.52 17.16
CA LYS A 123 -7.52 8.17 16.78
C LYS A 123 -7.30 8.04 15.27
N GLU A 124 -8.25 8.53 14.47
CA GLU A 124 -8.12 8.50 13.00
C GLU A 124 -6.94 9.35 12.52
N TYR A 125 -6.73 10.53 13.11
CA TYR A 125 -5.57 11.37 12.83
C TYR A 125 -4.26 10.65 13.13
N GLN A 126 -4.12 10.03 14.31
CA GLN A 126 -2.92 9.29 14.69
C GLN A 126 -2.67 8.10 13.75
N ASN A 127 -3.71 7.42 13.32
CA ASN A 127 -3.62 6.34 12.35
C ASN A 127 -3.13 6.83 10.98
N ALA A 128 -3.64 7.96 10.49
CA ALA A 128 -3.21 8.55 9.22
C ALA A 128 -1.74 9.00 9.28
N VAL A 129 -1.32 9.63 10.39
CA VAL A 129 0.08 10.02 10.64
C VAL A 129 0.99 8.79 10.70
N ALA A 130 0.57 7.72 11.40
CA ALA A 130 1.35 6.48 11.50
C ALA A 130 1.54 5.83 10.12
N GLN A 131 0.50 5.83 9.27
CA GLN A 131 0.60 5.35 7.89
C GLN A 131 1.56 6.19 7.04
N LEU A 132 1.56 7.52 7.20
CA LEU A 132 2.52 8.39 6.50
C LEU A 132 3.96 8.11 6.93
N LEU A 133 4.19 7.91 8.23
CA LEU A 133 5.52 7.62 8.78
C LEU A 133 6.07 6.27 8.31
N GLN A 134 5.21 5.31 7.99
CA GLN A 134 5.61 4.01 7.45
C GLN A 134 6.39 4.13 6.13
N TYR A 135 6.17 5.20 5.36
CA TYR A 135 6.86 5.46 4.09
C TYR A 135 8.14 6.30 4.24
N GLN A 136 8.51 6.69 5.46
CA GLN A 136 9.75 7.45 5.73
C GLN A 136 10.94 6.54 6.11
N LEU A 137 10.67 5.25 6.33
CA LEU A 137 11.67 4.21 6.62
C LEU A 137 12.14 3.53 5.35
#